data_0c00518be4bdc3006e791515b65faa19
#
_entry.id   0c00518be4bdc3006e791515b65faa19
#
_cell.length_a   1.000
_cell.length_b   1.000
_cell.length_c   1.000
_cell.angle_alpha   90.00
_cell.angle_beta   90.00
_cell.angle_gamma   90.00
#
_symmetry.space_group_name_H-M   'P 1'
#
loop_
_entity.id
_entity.type
_entity.pdbx_description
1 polymer ?
#
loop_
_entity_poly.entity_id
_entity_poly.type
_entity_poly.pdbx_seq_one_letter_code
_entity_poly.pdbx_strand_id
1 'polypeptide(L)'
;MLLCCLGSCVDEFNAQLPESESNLLVVEGNIISDSTCVFNLSRSFSLNEEKIPEDYDHIGAKVMVIGTDGSQYTATQTGNGSYTIEIGTLSPQHSYHLQIDWKGNTYTSAPQQPLSTEDMELSFDQPEEYGAVHVRVSTTPNSNNEVSYYIWDYVEDWEIRTEYRCKAIFDPTIGDYGGVIEYEEPPYDQGWVHRESKDIYVKSTENYQDKRLNKAMLYSIASNDPRISHLYSTFITQRKVTKGEYEYYQCKERFTNDMGGLFTPQPSELPSNITCVDGKKRVIGYVGVNMNVSKQRLYIPTTEVQYEQDYICKEYEPSFFQADSDKSIYYMGFRISYYLAPPMAPITIKWAAEKCVDCRAFGADPDGKPDFWPNN
;
A
#
# COMPACT_ATOMS: atom_id res chain seq x y z
N MET A 1 40.52 -37.44 -27.34
CA MET A 1 39.70 -36.81 -26.36
C MET A 1 39.68 -35.32 -26.68
N LEU A 2 38.67 -34.88 -27.44
CA LEU A 2 38.57 -33.52 -27.99
C LEU A 2 37.69 -32.70 -27.01
N LEU A 3 38.30 -31.70 -26.38
CA LEU A 3 37.63 -30.81 -25.43
C LEU A 3 37.06 -29.63 -26.21
N CYS A 4 35.75 -29.61 -26.49
CA CYS A 4 35.06 -28.45 -27.06
C CYS A 4 34.77 -27.44 -25.94
N CYS A 5 35.51 -26.33 -25.93
CA CYS A 5 35.17 -25.15 -25.15
C CYS A 5 33.98 -24.42 -25.80
N LEU A 6 32.79 -24.52 -25.22
CA LEU A 6 31.67 -23.67 -25.57
C LEU A 6 31.86 -22.32 -24.84
N GLY A 7 32.44 -21.36 -25.57
CA GLY A 7 32.41 -19.96 -25.14
C GLY A 7 30.99 -19.42 -25.35
N SER A 8 30.25 -19.27 -24.26
CA SER A 8 29.00 -18.49 -24.24
C SER A 8 29.38 -17.01 -24.26
N CYS A 9 29.29 -16.37 -25.43
CA CYS A 9 29.24 -14.91 -25.49
C CYS A 9 27.88 -14.46 -24.92
N VAL A 10 27.89 -13.91 -23.76
CA VAL A 10 26.76 -13.10 -23.25
C VAL A 10 27.03 -11.69 -23.79
N ASP A 11 26.41 -11.34 -24.90
CA ASP A 11 26.35 -9.96 -25.35
C ASP A 11 25.41 -9.19 -24.37
N GLU A 12 25.94 -8.18 -23.67
CA GLU A 12 25.13 -7.22 -22.94
C GLU A 12 24.25 -6.48 -23.96
N PHE A 13 22.95 -6.79 -23.92
CA PHE A 13 21.95 -6.07 -24.70
C PHE A 13 21.76 -4.68 -24.13
N ASN A 14 22.52 -3.70 -24.59
CA ASN A 14 22.33 -2.30 -24.29
C ASN A 14 21.18 -1.74 -25.15
N ALA A 15 19.95 -1.86 -24.67
CA ALA A 15 18.81 -1.21 -25.29
C ALA A 15 18.93 0.31 -25.08
N GLN A 16 19.47 1.01 -26.09
CA GLN A 16 19.38 2.47 -26.11
C GLN A 16 17.96 2.87 -26.49
N LEU A 17 17.17 3.26 -25.49
CA LEU A 17 15.89 3.93 -25.75
C LEU A 17 16.17 5.25 -26.49
N PRO A 18 15.38 5.60 -27.52
CA PRO A 18 15.47 6.91 -28.16
C PRO A 18 15.36 8.02 -27.10
N GLU A 19 16.14 9.09 -27.19
CA GLU A 19 16.06 10.25 -26.28
C GLU A 19 14.63 10.84 -26.18
N SER A 20 13.78 10.59 -27.18
CA SER A 20 12.37 10.94 -27.17
C SER A 20 11.50 10.18 -26.16
N GLU A 21 12.00 9.06 -25.61
CA GLU A 21 11.27 8.20 -24.65
C GLU A 21 11.80 8.35 -23.21
N SER A 22 12.91 9.04 -23.01
CA SER A 22 13.36 9.47 -21.69
C SER A 22 12.70 10.78 -21.27
N ASN A 23 12.46 10.98 -19.97
CA ASN A 23 11.84 12.18 -19.39
C ASN A 23 10.38 12.44 -19.84
N LEU A 24 9.58 11.40 -20.01
CA LEU A 24 8.14 11.54 -20.24
C LEU A 24 7.47 12.07 -18.98
N LEU A 25 6.47 12.95 -19.15
CA LEU A 25 5.61 13.35 -18.05
C LEU A 25 4.79 12.13 -17.59
N VAL A 26 4.79 11.88 -16.29
CA VAL A 26 3.96 10.85 -15.63
C VAL A 26 2.94 11.57 -14.78
N VAL A 27 1.67 11.21 -14.93
CA VAL A 27 0.53 11.83 -14.24
C VAL A 27 -0.26 10.78 -13.51
N GLU A 28 -0.44 10.97 -12.20
CA GLU A 28 -1.27 10.13 -11.34
C GLU A 28 -2.29 10.99 -10.60
N GLY A 29 -3.54 10.57 -10.56
CA GLY A 29 -4.63 11.26 -9.88
C GLY A 29 -5.95 11.14 -10.64
N ASN A 30 -7.04 11.53 -9.96
CA ASN A 30 -8.40 11.42 -10.50
C ASN A 30 -9.21 12.65 -10.10
N ILE A 31 -10.23 12.96 -10.89
CA ILE A 31 -11.20 14.03 -10.64
C ILE A 31 -12.41 13.41 -9.96
N ILE A 32 -12.71 13.84 -8.73
CA ILE A 32 -13.83 13.34 -7.94
C ILE A 32 -14.67 14.52 -7.48
N SER A 33 -15.97 14.47 -7.72
CA SER A 33 -16.93 15.52 -7.32
C SER A 33 -16.92 15.73 -5.81
N ASP A 34 -17.07 16.97 -5.38
CA ASP A 34 -17.16 17.38 -3.97
C ASP A 34 -16.01 16.85 -3.11
N SER A 35 -14.79 16.88 -3.66
CA SER A 35 -13.62 16.28 -3.03
C SER A 35 -12.34 17.08 -3.25
N THR A 36 -11.43 16.99 -2.30
CA THR A 36 -10.05 17.41 -2.47
C THR A 36 -9.31 16.33 -3.26
N CYS A 37 -8.92 16.64 -4.51
CA CYS A 37 -8.19 15.74 -5.38
C CYS A 37 -6.70 16.06 -5.38
N VAL A 38 -5.86 15.02 -5.34
CA VAL A 38 -4.40 15.14 -5.42
C VAL A 38 -3.94 14.59 -6.76
N PHE A 39 -3.12 15.36 -7.46
CA PHE A 39 -2.42 14.96 -8.68
C PHE A 39 -0.92 14.93 -8.42
N ASN A 40 -0.28 13.80 -8.71
CA ASN A 40 1.16 13.66 -8.61
C ASN A 40 1.76 13.65 -10.02
N LEU A 41 2.69 14.55 -10.25
CA LEU A 41 3.43 14.69 -11.49
C LEU A 41 4.88 14.30 -11.26
N SER A 42 5.40 13.45 -12.13
CA SER A 42 6.81 13.03 -12.10
C SER A 42 7.35 12.87 -13.51
N ARG A 43 8.62 12.50 -13.63
CA ARG A 43 9.26 12.17 -14.92
C ARG A 43 9.66 10.72 -14.94
N SER A 44 9.48 10.07 -16.10
CA SER A 44 10.11 8.78 -16.34
C SER A 44 11.63 8.91 -16.43
N PHE A 45 12.35 7.90 -16.01
CA PHE A 45 13.80 7.79 -16.13
C PHE A 45 14.20 6.42 -16.66
N SER A 46 15.43 6.29 -17.16
CA SER A 46 15.93 5.04 -17.71
C SER A 46 16.27 4.05 -16.59
N LEU A 47 15.96 2.77 -16.80
CA LEU A 47 16.38 1.67 -15.91
C LEU A 47 17.90 1.51 -15.83
N ASN A 48 18.66 2.09 -16.78
CA ASN A 48 20.12 2.09 -16.78
C ASN A 48 20.72 3.15 -15.83
N GLU A 49 19.88 4.01 -15.24
CA GLU A 49 20.34 4.94 -14.21
C GLU A 49 20.50 4.15 -12.89
N GLU A 50 21.71 4.15 -12.33
CA GLU A 50 22.04 3.42 -11.09
C GLU A 50 21.24 3.90 -9.87
N LYS A 51 20.65 5.09 -9.95
CA LYS A 51 19.82 5.70 -8.89
C LYS A 51 18.66 6.47 -9.51
N ILE A 52 17.55 6.48 -8.78
CA ILE A 52 16.41 7.37 -9.09
C ILE A 52 16.92 8.82 -9.01
N PRO A 53 16.77 9.65 -10.07
CA PRO A 53 17.16 11.06 -10.04
C PRO A 53 16.44 11.80 -8.90
N GLU A 54 17.18 12.54 -8.07
CA GLU A 54 16.62 13.26 -6.91
C GLU A 54 15.54 14.30 -7.30
N ASP A 55 15.54 14.74 -8.56
CA ASP A 55 14.62 15.74 -9.09
C ASP A 55 13.52 15.18 -10.00
N TYR A 56 13.31 13.85 -9.99
CA TYR A 56 12.34 13.19 -10.88
C TYR A 56 10.89 13.68 -10.67
N ASP A 57 10.55 14.14 -9.48
CA ASP A 57 9.26 14.70 -9.06
C ASP A 57 9.28 16.23 -8.94
N HIS A 58 10.39 16.92 -9.20
CA HIS A 58 10.49 18.37 -9.16
C HIS A 58 9.81 19.02 -10.39
N ILE A 59 8.49 18.86 -10.49
CA ILE A 59 7.68 19.37 -11.58
C ILE A 59 7.00 20.68 -11.16
N GLY A 60 7.49 21.82 -11.68
CA GLY A 60 6.79 23.09 -11.56
C GLY A 60 5.84 23.26 -12.75
N ALA A 61 4.54 23.03 -12.57
CA ALA A 61 3.52 23.11 -13.61
C ALA A 61 2.32 23.95 -13.15
N LYS A 62 1.52 24.43 -14.10
CA LYS A 62 0.17 24.89 -13.81
C LYS A 62 -0.79 23.76 -14.10
N VAL A 63 -1.57 23.35 -13.09
CA VAL A 63 -2.50 22.23 -13.17
C VAL A 63 -3.91 22.74 -12.93
N MET A 64 -4.85 22.33 -13.79
CA MET A 64 -6.26 22.77 -13.73
C MET A 64 -7.18 21.64 -14.14
N VAL A 65 -8.39 21.62 -13.58
CA VAL A 65 -9.53 20.85 -14.09
C VAL A 65 -10.49 21.80 -14.79
N ILE A 66 -10.92 21.46 -16.00
CA ILE A 66 -11.79 22.28 -16.84
C ILE A 66 -13.02 21.46 -17.22
N GLY A 67 -14.19 22.06 -17.04
CA GLY A 67 -15.48 21.50 -17.42
C GLY A 67 -16.03 22.12 -18.71
N THR A 68 -16.81 21.35 -19.48
CA THR A 68 -17.55 21.85 -20.66
C THR A 68 -18.69 22.81 -20.30
N ASP A 69 -19.05 22.91 -19.02
CA ASP A 69 -19.94 23.89 -18.43
C ASP A 69 -19.26 25.26 -18.17
N GLY A 70 -17.96 25.36 -18.47
CA GLY A 70 -17.15 26.56 -18.21
C GLY A 70 -16.55 26.62 -16.81
N SER A 71 -16.78 25.62 -15.97
CA SER A 71 -16.13 25.52 -14.65
C SER A 71 -14.63 25.30 -14.79
N GLN A 72 -13.86 25.92 -13.88
CA GLN A 72 -12.41 25.79 -13.81
C GLN A 72 -11.97 25.69 -12.35
N TYR A 73 -11.18 24.68 -12.05
CA TYR A 73 -10.58 24.46 -10.74
C TYR A 73 -9.06 24.48 -10.90
N THR A 74 -8.40 25.36 -10.16
CA THR A 74 -6.94 25.51 -10.25
C THR A 74 -6.26 24.85 -9.07
N ALA A 75 -5.21 24.08 -9.34
CA ALA A 75 -4.42 23.41 -8.31
C ALA A 75 -3.53 24.38 -7.55
N THR A 76 -3.30 24.02 -6.28
CA THR A 76 -2.20 24.56 -5.47
C THR A 76 -1.12 23.48 -5.37
N GLN A 77 0.13 23.85 -5.64
CA GLN A 77 1.26 22.96 -5.44
C GLN A 77 1.51 22.79 -3.93
N THR A 78 1.47 21.55 -3.44
CA THR A 78 1.62 21.21 -2.01
C THR A 78 2.92 20.47 -1.69
N GLY A 79 3.66 20.07 -2.73
CA GLY A 79 4.94 19.37 -2.59
C GLY A 79 5.67 19.29 -3.93
N ASN A 80 6.79 18.55 -3.95
CA ASN A 80 7.49 18.27 -5.20
C ASN A 80 6.59 17.43 -6.09
N GLY A 81 6.17 17.99 -7.24
CA GLY A 81 5.25 17.34 -8.17
C GLY A 81 3.84 17.06 -7.63
N SER A 82 3.52 17.42 -6.41
CA SER A 82 2.19 17.18 -5.81
C SER A 82 1.33 18.45 -5.90
N TYR A 83 0.10 18.27 -6.40
CA TYR A 83 -0.87 19.34 -6.68
C TYR A 83 -2.22 18.98 -6.08
N THR A 84 -2.79 19.86 -5.27
CA THR A 84 -4.09 19.69 -4.64
C THR A 84 -5.12 20.62 -5.29
N ILE A 85 -6.28 20.07 -5.63
CA ILE A 85 -7.40 20.78 -6.25
C ILE A 85 -8.67 20.52 -5.43
N GLU A 86 -9.34 21.57 -5.01
CA GLU A 86 -10.69 21.50 -4.45
C GLU A 86 -11.70 21.44 -5.61
N ILE A 87 -12.35 20.31 -5.80
CA ILE A 87 -13.37 20.10 -6.82
C ILE A 87 -14.75 20.31 -6.19
N GLY A 88 -15.54 21.20 -6.77
CA GLY A 88 -16.94 21.36 -6.40
C GLY A 88 -17.83 20.26 -6.98
N THR A 89 -19.16 20.45 -6.85
CA THR A 89 -20.15 19.50 -7.39
C THR A 89 -20.07 19.47 -8.92
N LEU A 90 -19.76 18.31 -9.48
CA LEU A 90 -19.74 18.07 -10.91
C LEU A 90 -21.13 17.74 -11.43
N SER A 91 -21.40 18.07 -12.70
CA SER A 91 -22.65 17.72 -13.37
C SER A 91 -22.48 16.46 -14.23
N PRO A 92 -23.36 15.46 -14.12
CA PRO A 92 -23.27 14.27 -14.96
C PRO A 92 -23.56 14.54 -16.45
N GLN A 93 -24.09 15.72 -16.81
CA GLN A 93 -24.37 16.12 -18.19
C GLN A 93 -23.17 16.77 -18.87
N HIS A 94 -22.14 17.15 -18.11
CA HIS A 94 -20.95 17.81 -18.61
C HIS A 94 -19.74 16.90 -18.53
N SER A 95 -18.73 17.18 -19.35
CA SER A 95 -17.46 16.46 -19.32
C SER A 95 -16.38 17.33 -18.71
N TYR A 96 -15.46 16.67 -18.01
CA TYR A 96 -14.34 17.33 -17.33
C TYR A 96 -13.02 16.70 -17.76
N HIS A 97 -11.95 17.50 -17.77
CA HIS A 97 -10.61 17.04 -18.11
C HIS A 97 -9.55 17.75 -17.29
N LEU A 98 -8.42 17.11 -17.12
CA LEU A 98 -7.22 17.71 -16.54
C LEU A 98 -6.43 18.44 -17.62
N GLN A 99 -5.96 19.65 -17.33
CA GLN A 99 -5.00 20.39 -18.14
C GLN A 99 -3.73 20.65 -17.33
N ILE A 100 -2.57 20.41 -17.93
CA ILE A 100 -1.25 20.64 -17.33
C ILE A 100 -0.42 21.48 -18.29
N ASP A 101 0.00 22.68 -17.86
CA ASP A 101 0.93 23.53 -18.60
C ASP A 101 2.32 23.37 -17.97
N TRP A 102 3.26 22.76 -18.71
CA TRP A 102 4.60 22.48 -18.24
C TRP A 102 5.65 22.65 -19.33
N LYS A 103 6.73 23.40 -19.02
CA LYS A 103 7.86 23.65 -19.94
C LYS A 103 7.42 24.09 -21.35
N GLY A 104 6.41 24.98 -21.40
CA GLY A 104 5.91 25.52 -22.65
C GLY A 104 5.02 24.59 -23.48
N ASN A 105 4.67 23.42 -22.96
CA ASN A 105 3.73 22.49 -23.57
C ASN A 105 2.45 22.42 -22.73
N THR A 106 1.33 22.19 -23.40
CA THR A 106 0.04 21.94 -22.77
C THR A 106 -0.34 20.47 -22.98
N TYR A 107 -0.66 19.80 -21.88
CA TYR A 107 -1.11 18.41 -21.85
C TYR A 107 -2.56 18.37 -21.38
N THR A 108 -3.40 17.56 -22.00
CA THR A 108 -4.81 17.44 -21.64
C THR A 108 -5.24 15.98 -21.57
N SER A 109 -6.01 15.63 -20.55
CA SER A 109 -6.70 14.34 -20.55
C SER A 109 -7.91 14.38 -21.48
N ALA A 110 -8.36 13.22 -21.97
CA ALA A 110 -9.61 13.14 -22.71
C ALA A 110 -10.78 13.58 -21.80
N PRO A 111 -11.70 14.45 -22.30
CA PRO A 111 -12.87 14.86 -21.53
C PRO A 111 -13.77 13.65 -21.24
N GLN A 112 -14.20 13.49 -19.99
CA GLN A 112 -15.07 12.40 -19.55
C GLN A 112 -16.24 12.93 -18.72
N GLN A 113 -17.41 12.33 -18.89
CA GLN A 113 -18.54 12.52 -17.98
C GLN A 113 -18.26 11.80 -16.67
N PRO A 114 -18.62 12.38 -15.51
CA PRO A 114 -18.40 11.75 -14.21
C PRO A 114 -19.17 10.44 -14.07
N LEU A 115 -18.48 9.36 -13.71
CA LEU A 115 -19.08 8.06 -13.46
C LEU A 115 -19.60 7.98 -12.03
N SER A 116 -20.82 7.45 -11.86
CA SER A 116 -21.35 7.07 -10.56
C SER A 116 -20.85 5.69 -10.17
N THR A 117 -20.31 5.57 -8.98
CA THR A 117 -19.83 4.32 -8.41
C THR A 117 -20.93 3.69 -7.58
N GLU A 118 -21.24 2.43 -7.83
CA GLU A 118 -22.18 1.64 -7.06
C GLU A 118 -21.61 1.32 -5.68
N ASP A 119 -22.50 1.11 -4.70
CA ASP A 119 -22.11 0.68 -3.36
C ASP A 119 -21.51 -0.73 -3.39
N MET A 120 -20.59 -0.96 -2.47
CA MET A 120 -19.97 -2.26 -2.23
C MET A 120 -20.33 -2.80 -0.86
N GLU A 121 -20.23 -4.12 -0.73
CA GLU A 121 -20.27 -4.86 0.53
C GLU A 121 -19.00 -5.67 0.66
N LEU A 122 -18.27 -5.49 1.76
CA LEU A 122 -17.06 -6.22 2.09
C LEU A 122 -17.38 -7.41 2.99
N SER A 123 -16.69 -8.51 2.75
CA SER A 123 -16.74 -9.71 3.58
C SER A 123 -15.36 -10.38 3.60
N PHE A 124 -15.19 -11.36 4.47
CA PHE A 124 -14.02 -12.23 4.46
C PHE A 124 -14.44 -13.68 4.67
N ASP A 125 -13.60 -14.59 4.28
CA ASP A 125 -13.69 -16.02 4.61
C ASP A 125 -12.28 -16.65 4.71
N GLN A 126 -12.22 -17.78 5.38
CA GLN A 126 -11.05 -18.64 5.43
C GLN A 126 -11.52 -20.04 5.08
N PRO A 127 -11.52 -20.42 3.78
CA PRO A 127 -12.19 -21.63 3.30
C PRO A 127 -11.48 -22.92 3.72
N GLU A 128 -10.20 -22.83 4.06
CA GLU A 128 -9.38 -23.98 4.51
C GLU A 128 -8.90 -23.72 5.93
N GLU A 129 -8.85 -24.80 6.72
CA GLU A 129 -8.29 -24.74 8.07
C GLU A 129 -6.84 -24.31 8.02
N TYR A 130 -6.47 -23.24 8.75
CA TYR A 130 -5.16 -22.57 8.66
C TYR A 130 -4.74 -22.15 7.24
N GLY A 131 -5.71 -22.01 6.34
CA GLY A 131 -5.50 -21.46 5.00
C GLY A 131 -5.43 -19.92 5.01
N ALA A 132 -5.26 -19.33 3.85
CA ALA A 132 -5.29 -17.87 3.71
C ALA A 132 -6.68 -17.29 4.00
N VAL A 133 -6.72 -16.15 4.66
CA VAL A 133 -7.94 -15.34 4.82
C VAL A 133 -8.14 -14.52 3.56
N HIS A 134 -9.31 -14.62 2.95
CA HIS A 134 -9.66 -13.90 1.72
C HIS A 134 -10.55 -12.70 2.03
N VAL A 135 -10.13 -11.51 1.63
CA VAL A 135 -10.97 -10.32 1.62
C VAL A 135 -11.76 -10.29 0.30
N ARG A 136 -13.09 -10.14 0.42
CA ARG A 136 -14.01 -10.24 -0.72
C ARG A 136 -14.88 -9.01 -0.85
N VAL A 137 -15.30 -8.73 -2.09
CA VAL A 137 -16.21 -7.64 -2.41
C VAL A 137 -17.42 -8.16 -3.20
N SER A 138 -18.58 -7.62 -2.85
CA SER A 138 -19.80 -7.68 -3.67
C SER A 138 -20.20 -6.27 -4.07
N THR A 139 -20.73 -6.08 -5.27
CA THR A 139 -21.26 -4.79 -5.73
C THR A 139 -22.77 -4.87 -5.94
N THR A 140 -23.46 -3.76 -5.71
CA THR A 140 -24.86 -3.68 -6.12
C THR A 140 -24.98 -3.72 -7.66
N PRO A 141 -26.06 -4.30 -8.23
CA PRO A 141 -26.27 -4.25 -9.66
C PRO A 141 -26.40 -2.80 -10.13
N ASN A 142 -25.80 -2.48 -11.29
CA ASN A 142 -26.11 -1.21 -11.92
C ASN A 142 -27.52 -1.23 -12.53
N SER A 143 -28.15 -0.05 -12.65
CA SER A 143 -29.53 0.08 -13.13
C SER A 143 -29.75 -0.44 -14.56
N ASN A 144 -28.68 -0.47 -15.37
CA ASN A 144 -28.77 -0.81 -16.81
C ASN A 144 -28.33 -2.24 -17.11
N ASN A 145 -27.87 -3.00 -16.10
CA ASN A 145 -27.29 -4.34 -16.26
C ASN A 145 -26.15 -4.40 -17.30
N GLU A 146 -25.34 -3.32 -17.33
CA GLU A 146 -24.19 -3.20 -18.22
C GLU A 146 -22.91 -3.66 -17.53
N VAL A 147 -21.89 -4.01 -18.31
CA VAL A 147 -20.56 -4.34 -17.79
C VAL A 147 -19.98 -3.12 -17.08
N SER A 148 -19.54 -3.33 -15.85
CA SER A 148 -18.86 -2.33 -15.04
C SER A 148 -17.42 -2.74 -14.77
N TYR A 149 -16.55 -1.77 -14.66
CA TYR A 149 -15.14 -1.93 -14.34
C TYR A 149 -14.87 -1.17 -13.05
N TYR A 150 -14.14 -1.80 -12.13
CA TYR A 150 -13.84 -1.23 -10.83
C TYR A 150 -12.38 -1.30 -10.52
N ILE A 151 -11.94 -0.34 -9.71
CA ILE A 151 -10.62 -0.27 -9.11
C ILE A 151 -10.79 -0.09 -7.60
N TRP A 152 -9.91 -0.72 -6.83
CA TRP A 152 -9.84 -0.57 -5.40
C TRP A 152 -8.43 -0.20 -4.98
N ASP A 153 -8.35 0.76 -4.10
CA ASP A 153 -7.21 1.02 -3.24
C ASP A 153 -7.62 0.83 -1.77
N TYR A 154 -6.66 0.63 -0.90
CA TYR A 154 -6.97 0.35 0.50
C TYR A 154 -5.86 0.77 1.45
N VAL A 155 -6.27 1.03 2.69
CA VAL A 155 -5.41 1.28 3.83
C VAL A 155 -5.64 0.18 4.85
N GLU A 156 -4.56 -0.32 5.43
CA GLU A 156 -4.59 -1.38 6.44
C GLU A 156 -4.12 -0.85 7.78
N ASP A 157 -4.80 -1.30 8.82
CA ASP A 157 -4.42 -1.07 10.20
C ASP A 157 -4.53 -2.39 10.95
N TRP A 158 -3.57 -2.73 11.79
CA TRP A 158 -3.68 -3.94 12.60
C TRP A 158 -3.01 -3.78 13.95
N GLU A 159 -3.54 -4.53 14.90
CA GLU A 159 -3.06 -4.56 16.26
C GLU A 159 -2.11 -5.74 16.47
N ILE A 160 -0.99 -5.47 17.11
CA ILE A 160 -0.05 -6.47 17.59
C ILE A 160 -0.15 -6.52 19.11
N ARG A 161 -0.25 -7.74 19.66
CA ARG A 161 -0.07 -8.00 21.09
C ARG A 161 0.99 -9.05 21.30
N THR A 162 1.81 -8.84 22.32
CA THR A 162 2.88 -9.78 22.66
C THR A 162 2.41 -10.81 23.69
N GLU A 163 3.07 -11.97 23.70
CA GLU A 163 2.78 -13.06 24.65
C GLU A 163 3.09 -12.65 26.08
N TYR A 164 4.22 -11.98 26.32
CA TYR A 164 4.66 -11.59 27.66
C TYR A 164 4.46 -10.09 27.86
N ARG A 165 3.80 -9.76 28.97
CA ARG A 165 3.45 -8.39 29.36
C ARG A 165 4.35 -7.94 30.49
N CYS A 166 5.58 -7.57 30.20
CA CYS A 166 6.55 -7.16 31.20
C CYS A 166 6.51 -5.65 31.45
N LYS A 167 6.45 -5.25 32.72
CA LYS A 167 6.53 -3.84 33.16
C LYS A 167 7.95 -3.33 33.28
N ALA A 168 8.97 -4.12 32.95
CA ALA A 168 10.37 -3.73 33.02
C ALA A 168 11.02 -3.91 31.66
N ILE A 169 11.87 -2.96 31.28
CA ILE A 169 12.70 -3.04 30.09
C ILE A 169 14.17 -2.93 30.48
N PHE A 170 15.04 -3.53 29.68
CA PHE A 170 16.48 -3.33 29.79
C PHE A 170 16.94 -2.22 28.85
N ASP A 171 17.60 -1.20 29.40
CA ASP A 171 18.21 -0.13 28.63
C ASP A 171 19.73 -0.31 28.61
N PRO A 172 20.33 -0.65 27.46
CA PRO A 172 21.76 -0.88 27.33
C PRO A 172 22.60 0.41 27.47
N THR A 173 21.96 1.57 27.49
CA THR A 173 22.64 2.88 27.57
C THR A 173 22.89 3.36 29.00
N ILE A 174 22.24 2.73 29.98
CA ILE A 174 22.39 3.11 31.39
C ILE A 174 23.75 2.61 31.94
N GLY A 175 24.67 3.51 32.16
CA GLY A 175 26.01 3.19 32.67
C GLY A 175 26.79 2.21 31.79
N ASP A 176 27.80 1.56 32.35
CA ASP A 176 28.69 0.66 31.59
C ASP A 176 28.04 -0.70 31.30
N TYR A 177 27.13 -1.14 32.16
CA TYR A 177 26.54 -2.48 32.11
C TYR A 177 25.12 -2.53 31.61
N GLY A 178 24.47 -1.39 31.39
CA GLY A 178 23.03 -1.26 31.16
C GLY A 178 22.26 -1.20 32.47
N GLY A 179 20.94 -1.02 32.40
CA GLY A 179 20.06 -0.94 33.57
C GLY A 179 18.63 -1.36 33.26
N VAL A 180 17.87 -1.63 34.30
CA VAL A 180 16.44 -1.96 34.19
C VAL A 180 15.62 -0.72 34.51
N ILE A 181 14.63 -0.42 33.69
CA ILE A 181 13.64 0.62 33.90
C ILE A 181 12.30 -0.07 34.15
N GLU A 182 11.64 0.27 35.27
CA GLU A 182 10.33 -0.25 35.60
C GLU A 182 9.25 0.77 35.24
N TYR A 183 8.10 0.27 34.77
CA TYR A 183 6.91 1.03 34.38
C TYR A 183 5.71 0.61 35.21
N GLU A 184 4.70 1.48 35.32
CA GLU A 184 3.42 1.17 35.99
C GLU A 184 2.62 0.15 35.18
N GLU A 185 2.65 0.29 33.82
CA GLU A 185 2.05 -0.65 32.87
C GLU A 185 3.09 -1.12 31.85
N PRO A 186 2.89 -2.29 31.22
CA PRO A 186 3.80 -2.77 30.19
C PRO A 186 3.89 -1.76 29.03
N PRO A 187 5.08 -1.23 28.69
CA PRO A 187 5.18 -0.14 27.71
C PRO A 187 5.09 -0.59 26.26
N TYR A 188 5.31 -1.88 25.98
CA TYR A 188 5.46 -2.38 24.60
C TYR A 188 4.73 -3.70 24.34
N ASP A 189 3.77 -4.07 25.18
CA ASP A 189 3.00 -5.31 25.02
C ASP A 189 1.92 -5.22 23.93
N GLN A 190 1.56 -4.01 23.52
CA GLN A 190 0.53 -3.72 22.53
C GLN A 190 0.97 -2.55 21.66
N GLY A 191 0.62 -2.57 20.38
CA GLY A 191 0.86 -1.48 19.43
C GLY A 191 0.09 -1.68 18.14
N TRP A 192 0.07 -0.66 17.31
CA TRP A 192 -0.66 -0.63 16.04
C TRP A 192 0.29 -0.36 14.89
N VAL A 193 -0.01 -0.97 13.76
CA VAL A 193 0.67 -0.69 12.50
C VAL A 193 -0.33 -0.08 11.54
N HIS A 194 0.07 0.98 10.85
CA HIS A 194 -0.66 1.61 9.77
C HIS A 194 0.10 1.45 8.47
N ARG A 195 -0.59 1.05 7.38
CA ARG A 195 0.02 0.89 6.07
C ARG A 195 -0.93 1.32 4.96
N GLU A 196 -0.51 2.28 4.16
CA GLU A 196 -1.14 2.55 2.86
C GLU A 196 -0.68 1.49 1.86
N SER A 197 -1.64 0.81 1.25
CA SER A 197 -1.30 -0.15 0.21
C SER A 197 -0.86 0.56 -1.06
N LYS A 198 0.18 0.03 -1.69
CA LYS A 198 0.60 0.42 -3.05
C LYS A 198 -0.03 -0.48 -4.12
N ASP A 199 -0.69 -1.55 -3.69
CA ASP A 199 -1.37 -2.49 -4.59
C ASP A 199 -2.71 -1.90 -5.02
N ILE A 200 -2.97 -1.97 -6.30
CA ILE A 200 -4.23 -1.55 -6.91
C ILE A 200 -4.90 -2.80 -7.47
N TYR A 201 -6.13 -3.05 -7.06
CA TYR A 201 -6.90 -4.17 -7.58
C TYR A 201 -7.91 -3.70 -8.61
N VAL A 202 -8.00 -4.42 -9.72
CA VAL A 202 -8.94 -4.15 -10.80
C VAL A 202 -9.77 -5.37 -11.13
N LYS A 203 -11.07 -5.19 -11.33
CA LYS A 203 -11.96 -6.26 -11.80
C LYS A 203 -13.04 -5.72 -12.73
N SER A 204 -13.49 -6.62 -13.61
CA SER A 204 -14.61 -6.40 -14.52
C SER A 204 -15.77 -7.30 -14.13
N THR A 205 -17.00 -6.84 -14.34
CA THR A 205 -18.20 -7.65 -14.20
C THR A 205 -18.54 -8.43 -15.49
N GLU A 206 -17.66 -8.40 -16.49
CA GLU A 206 -17.91 -9.00 -17.82
C GLU A 206 -18.29 -10.48 -17.76
N ASN A 207 -17.60 -11.24 -16.91
CA ASN A 207 -17.80 -12.69 -16.75
C ASN A 207 -18.88 -13.06 -15.73
N TYR A 208 -19.56 -12.09 -15.13
CA TYR A 208 -20.65 -12.32 -14.18
C TYR A 208 -22.01 -12.23 -14.89
N GLN A 209 -22.90 -13.20 -14.61
CA GLN A 209 -24.18 -13.33 -15.31
C GLN A 209 -25.09 -12.11 -15.10
N ASP A 210 -25.14 -11.57 -13.89
CA ASP A 210 -25.95 -10.41 -13.49
C ASP A 210 -25.16 -9.09 -13.49
N LYS A 211 -24.00 -9.06 -14.16
CA LYS A 211 -23.11 -7.89 -14.29
C LYS A 211 -22.83 -7.19 -12.98
N ARG A 212 -22.71 -7.98 -11.89
CA ARG A 212 -22.23 -7.51 -10.57
C ARG A 212 -21.18 -8.46 -10.02
N LEU A 213 -20.34 -7.98 -9.16
CA LEU A 213 -19.42 -8.82 -8.38
C LEU A 213 -20.21 -9.47 -7.24
N ASN A 214 -19.99 -10.75 -7.01
CA ASN A 214 -20.56 -11.48 -5.90
C ASN A 214 -19.43 -12.24 -5.19
N LYS A 215 -19.06 -11.77 -3.99
CA LYS A 215 -17.96 -12.29 -3.18
C LYS A 215 -16.66 -12.50 -3.97
N ALA A 216 -16.38 -11.57 -4.89
CA ALA A 216 -15.16 -11.60 -5.66
C ALA A 216 -13.95 -11.34 -4.72
N MET A 217 -12.93 -12.20 -4.78
CA MET A 217 -11.74 -12.04 -3.95
C MET A 217 -10.96 -10.79 -4.41
N LEU A 218 -10.65 -9.89 -3.49
CA LEU A 218 -9.73 -8.77 -3.72
C LEU A 218 -8.29 -9.23 -3.48
N TYR A 219 -7.97 -9.64 -2.27
CA TYR A 219 -6.66 -10.12 -1.89
C TYR A 219 -6.77 -11.18 -0.79
N SER A 220 -5.65 -11.79 -0.46
CA SER A 220 -5.56 -12.79 0.60
C SER A 220 -4.45 -12.45 1.59
N ILE A 221 -4.63 -12.89 2.84
CA ILE A 221 -3.67 -12.75 3.93
C ILE A 221 -3.31 -14.17 4.38
N ALA A 222 -2.03 -14.52 4.42
CA ALA A 222 -1.61 -15.85 4.87
C ALA A 222 -1.98 -16.08 6.34
N SER A 223 -2.27 -17.32 6.72
CA SER A 223 -2.66 -17.66 8.10
C SER A 223 -1.60 -17.34 9.15
N ASN A 224 -0.32 -17.32 8.76
CA ASN A 224 0.81 -16.98 9.63
C ASN A 224 1.22 -15.50 9.56
N ASP A 225 0.47 -14.66 8.84
CA ASP A 225 0.78 -13.24 8.74
C ASP A 225 0.42 -12.51 10.05
N PRO A 226 1.35 -11.78 10.68
CA PRO A 226 1.11 -11.05 11.92
C PRO A 226 -0.07 -10.06 11.87
N ARG A 227 -0.48 -9.61 10.67
CA ARG A 227 -1.64 -8.72 10.51
C ARG A 227 -2.91 -9.26 11.11
N ILE A 228 -3.11 -10.58 11.07
CA ILE A 228 -4.32 -11.24 11.60
C ILE A 228 -4.08 -11.89 12.97
N SER A 229 -2.96 -11.59 13.64
CA SER A 229 -2.64 -12.15 14.96
C SER A 229 -3.58 -11.69 16.06
N HIS A 230 -4.20 -10.52 15.93
CA HIS A 230 -5.19 -10.01 16.89
C HIS A 230 -6.40 -9.39 16.20
N LEU A 231 -6.40 -8.12 15.88
CA LEU A 231 -7.47 -7.46 15.12
C LEU A 231 -6.85 -6.79 13.90
N TYR A 232 -7.40 -7.10 12.74
CA TYR A 232 -7.04 -6.47 11.48
C TYR A 232 -8.19 -5.60 10.98
N SER A 233 -7.88 -4.46 10.40
CA SER A 233 -8.82 -3.56 9.77
C SER A 233 -8.32 -3.18 8.38
N THR A 234 -9.21 -3.12 7.41
CA THR A 234 -8.93 -2.55 6.10
C THR A 234 -9.99 -1.53 5.73
N PHE A 235 -9.57 -0.36 5.26
CA PHE A 235 -10.45 0.67 4.74
C PHE A 235 -10.29 0.73 3.22
N ILE A 236 -11.31 0.27 2.50
CA ILE A 236 -11.28 0.08 1.06
C ILE A 236 -12.07 1.20 0.39
N THR A 237 -11.48 1.80 -0.63
CA THR A 237 -12.13 2.75 -1.53
C THR A 237 -12.37 2.08 -2.87
N GLN A 238 -13.63 2.04 -3.31
CA GLN A 238 -14.04 1.54 -4.62
C GLN A 238 -14.33 2.70 -5.56
N ARG A 239 -13.85 2.60 -6.77
CA ARG A 239 -14.15 3.54 -7.84
C ARG A 239 -14.54 2.80 -9.11
N LYS A 240 -15.69 3.20 -9.72
CA LYS A 240 -16.05 2.76 -11.06
C LYS A 240 -15.19 3.49 -12.08
N VAL A 241 -14.72 2.77 -13.07
CA VAL A 241 -13.79 3.31 -14.07
C VAL A 241 -14.25 3.01 -15.48
N THR A 242 -13.73 3.74 -16.45
CA THR A 242 -13.93 3.42 -17.86
C THR A 242 -13.16 2.15 -18.24
N LYS A 243 -13.54 1.51 -19.36
CA LYS A 243 -12.80 0.37 -19.90
C LYS A 243 -11.32 0.70 -20.15
N GLY A 244 -11.04 1.88 -20.71
CA GLY A 244 -9.66 2.32 -20.98
C GLY A 244 -8.85 2.53 -19.70
N GLU A 245 -9.46 3.07 -18.65
CA GLU A 245 -8.83 3.21 -17.35
C GLU A 245 -8.55 1.84 -16.70
N TYR A 246 -9.52 0.92 -16.79
CA TYR A 246 -9.33 -0.47 -16.35
C TYR A 246 -8.17 -1.16 -17.07
N GLU A 247 -8.08 -1.03 -18.39
CA GLU A 247 -6.98 -1.58 -19.19
C GLU A 247 -5.62 -0.98 -18.81
N TYR A 248 -5.57 0.33 -18.52
CA TYR A 248 -4.36 0.99 -18.03
C TYR A 248 -3.87 0.40 -16.71
N TYR A 249 -4.74 0.28 -15.71
CA TYR A 249 -4.38 -0.26 -14.41
C TYR A 249 -4.11 -1.77 -14.45
N GLN A 250 -4.79 -2.53 -15.29
CA GLN A 250 -4.50 -3.94 -15.53
C GLN A 250 -3.10 -4.14 -16.14
N CYS A 251 -2.70 -3.27 -17.05
CA CYS A 251 -1.33 -3.25 -17.56
C CYS A 251 -0.34 -2.89 -16.45
N LYS A 252 -0.62 -1.85 -15.66
CA LYS A 252 0.24 -1.42 -14.54
C LYS A 252 0.43 -2.56 -13.52
N GLU A 253 -0.62 -3.28 -13.14
CA GLU A 253 -0.58 -4.43 -12.25
C GLU A 253 0.35 -5.55 -12.80
N ARG A 254 0.23 -5.88 -14.08
CA ARG A 254 1.09 -6.88 -14.73
C ARG A 254 2.56 -6.48 -14.70
N PHE A 255 2.88 -5.22 -14.97
CA PHE A 255 4.25 -4.73 -14.91
C PHE A 255 4.86 -4.84 -13.51
N THR A 256 4.09 -4.57 -12.48
CA THR A 256 4.55 -4.62 -11.09
C THR A 256 4.79 -6.07 -10.64
N ASN A 257 3.92 -7.00 -11.05
CA ASN A 257 3.96 -8.40 -10.60
C ASN A 257 4.93 -9.26 -11.42
N ASP A 258 5.19 -8.92 -12.71
CA ASP A 258 5.99 -9.74 -13.63
C ASP A 258 7.48 -9.34 -13.73
N MET A 259 7.96 -8.37 -12.95
CA MET A 259 9.36 -7.92 -12.98
C MET A 259 10.41 -9.01 -12.64
N GLY A 260 10.02 -10.28 -12.51
CA GLY A 260 10.91 -11.42 -12.28
C GLY A 260 10.85 -12.54 -13.32
N GLY A 261 10.05 -12.44 -14.35
CA GLY A 261 9.84 -13.52 -15.33
C GLY A 261 10.72 -13.39 -16.60
N LEU A 262 11.54 -14.42 -16.90
CA LEU A 262 12.42 -14.49 -18.06
C LEU A 262 11.69 -14.47 -19.42
N PHE A 263 10.35 -14.57 -19.44
CA PHE A 263 9.50 -14.69 -20.64
C PHE A 263 8.31 -13.73 -20.63
N THR A 264 8.40 -12.62 -19.91
CA THR A 264 7.34 -11.61 -19.94
C THR A 264 7.22 -11.05 -21.35
N PRO A 265 6.06 -11.17 -22.03
CA PRO A 265 5.88 -10.53 -23.33
C PRO A 265 6.17 -9.04 -23.16
N GLN A 266 6.97 -8.48 -24.06
CA GLN A 266 7.26 -7.05 -24.04
C GLN A 266 5.93 -6.31 -24.06
N PRO A 267 5.61 -5.48 -23.04
CA PRO A 267 4.29 -4.90 -22.94
C PRO A 267 4.05 -3.94 -24.11
N SER A 268 2.91 -4.11 -24.74
CA SER A 268 2.32 -3.04 -25.53
C SER A 268 2.28 -1.76 -24.71
N GLU A 269 2.48 -0.61 -25.32
CA GLU A 269 2.46 0.71 -24.67
C GLU A 269 1.33 0.84 -23.65
N LEU A 270 1.62 1.39 -22.47
CA LEU A 270 0.59 1.69 -21.49
C LEU A 270 -0.47 2.60 -22.14
N PRO A 271 -1.75 2.22 -22.16
CA PRO A 271 -2.79 3.09 -22.68
C PRO A 271 -2.82 4.37 -21.82
N SER A 272 -2.90 5.52 -22.49
CA SER A 272 -3.01 6.83 -21.81
C SER A 272 -4.18 7.59 -22.40
N ASN A 273 -4.93 8.29 -21.55
CA ASN A 273 -5.92 9.26 -22.05
C ASN A 273 -5.42 10.71 -22.04
N ILE A 274 -4.11 10.89 -21.81
CA ILE A 274 -3.48 12.22 -21.77
C ILE A 274 -2.66 12.42 -23.04
N THR A 275 -2.82 13.57 -23.68
CA THR A 275 -2.09 13.93 -24.89
C THR A 275 -1.46 15.31 -24.77
N CYS A 276 -0.30 15.48 -25.41
CA CYS A 276 0.28 16.81 -25.62
C CYS A 276 -0.44 17.49 -26.79
N VAL A 277 -0.91 18.71 -26.58
CA VAL A 277 -1.74 19.43 -27.58
C VAL A 277 -1.03 19.63 -28.91
N ASP A 278 0.31 19.81 -28.91
CA ASP A 278 1.11 19.90 -30.12
C ASP A 278 1.49 18.56 -30.74
N GLY A 279 1.09 17.44 -30.11
CA GLY A 279 1.29 16.08 -30.61
C GLY A 279 2.73 15.56 -30.59
N LYS A 280 3.68 16.32 -30.01
CA LYS A 280 5.12 16.00 -30.11
C LYS A 280 5.67 15.17 -28.96
N LYS A 281 4.93 15.09 -27.84
CA LYS A 281 5.40 14.40 -26.63
C LYS A 281 4.40 13.38 -26.13
N ARG A 282 4.92 12.24 -25.73
CA ARG A 282 4.15 11.20 -25.05
C ARG A 282 4.00 11.55 -23.56
N VAL A 283 2.94 11.03 -22.95
CA VAL A 283 2.62 11.16 -21.53
C VAL A 283 2.20 9.80 -21.01
N ILE A 284 2.58 9.47 -19.79
CA ILE A 284 2.17 8.27 -19.09
C ILE A 284 1.15 8.69 -18.04
N GLY A 285 0.02 8.01 -18.00
CA GLY A 285 -1.00 8.23 -16.99
C GLY A 285 -2.42 8.11 -17.54
N TYR A 286 -3.35 7.99 -16.63
CA TYR A 286 -4.77 7.97 -16.95
C TYR A 286 -5.52 8.77 -15.89
N VAL A 287 -6.40 9.67 -16.30
CA VAL A 287 -7.21 10.51 -15.41
C VAL A 287 -8.67 10.13 -15.60
N GLY A 288 -9.27 9.57 -14.56
CA GLY A 288 -10.70 9.27 -14.49
C GLY A 288 -11.49 10.44 -13.90
N VAL A 289 -12.82 10.43 -14.12
CA VAL A 289 -13.75 11.41 -13.57
C VAL A 289 -14.92 10.69 -12.91
N ASN A 290 -15.18 10.96 -11.62
CA ASN A 290 -16.20 10.30 -10.83
C ASN A 290 -17.13 11.29 -10.11
N MET A 291 -18.41 10.95 -10.02
CA MET A 291 -19.39 11.64 -9.16
C MET A 291 -19.16 11.31 -7.69
N ASN A 292 -18.81 10.08 -7.40
CA ASN A 292 -18.63 9.56 -6.06
C ASN A 292 -17.67 8.37 -6.05
N VAL A 293 -17.22 8.02 -4.88
CA VAL A 293 -16.53 6.78 -4.56
C VAL A 293 -17.30 6.05 -3.46
N SER A 294 -17.22 4.72 -3.44
CA SER A 294 -17.78 3.92 -2.33
C SER A 294 -16.66 3.56 -1.37
N LYS A 295 -16.85 3.80 -0.08
CA LYS A 295 -15.84 3.54 0.96
C LYS A 295 -16.43 2.69 2.06
N GLN A 296 -15.69 1.66 2.48
CA GLN A 296 -16.11 0.79 3.56
C GLN A 296 -14.91 0.31 4.38
N ARG A 297 -15.09 0.19 5.69
CA ARG A 297 -14.14 -0.45 6.59
C ARG A 297 -14.60 -1.85 6.93
N LEU A 298 -13.68 -2.80 6.87
CA LEU A 298 -13.87 -4.17 7.29
C LEU A 298 -12.94 -4.44 8.49
N TYR A 299 -13.45 -5.15 9.49
CA TYR A 299 -12.67 -5.68 10.60
C TYR A 299 -12.62 -7.21 10.52
N ILE A 300 -11.47 -7.78 10.80
CA ILE A 300 -11.25 -9.24 10.87
C ILE A 300 -10.67 -9.56 12.24
N PRO A 301 -11.50 -9.97 13.21
CA PRO A 301 -11.02 -10.37 14.51
C PRO A 301 -10.42 -11.78 14.46
N THR A 302 -9.36 -12.03 15.21
CA THR A 302 -8.73 -13.36 15.32
C THR A 302 -9.70 -14.44 15.82
N THR A 303 -10.77 -14.06 16.52
CA THR A 303 -11.81 -14.99 16.96
C THR A 303 -12.62 -15.62 15.83
N GLU A 304 -12.58 -15.04 14.63
CA GLU A 304 -13.30 -15.50 13.44
C GLU A 304 -12.40 -16.13 12.38
N VAL A 305 -11.08 -16.15 12.62
CA VAL A 305 -10.08 -16.73 11.72
C VAL A 305 -9.09 -17.59 12.51
N GLN A 306 -8.40 -18.45 11.82
CA GLN A 306 -7.36 -19.30 12.42
C GLN A 306 -6.00 -18.70 12.07
N TYR A 307 -5.33 -18.16 13.08
CA TYR A 307 -3.97 -17.64 12.98
C TYR A 307 -2.98 -18.70 13.38
N GLU A 308 -1.94 -18.92 12.58
CA GLU A 308 -0.85 -19.84 12.85
C GLU A 308 0.42 -19.06 13.17
N GLN A 309 0.75 -18.94 14.47
CA GLN A 309 1.98 -18.28 14.88
C GLN A 309 3.20 -19.11 14.45
N ASP A 310 4.11 -18.53 13.67
CA ASP A 310 5.29 -19.19 13.12
C ASP A 310 6.51 -19.19 14.05
N TYR A 311 6.37 -18.63 15.25
CA TYR A 311 7.41 -18.59 16.28
C TYR A 311 6.87 -19.06 17.63
N ILE A 312 7.79 -19.56 18.49
CA ILE A 312 7.45 -20.05 19.82
C ILE A 312 8.00 -19.06 20.85
N CYS A 313 7.11 -18.58 21.72
CA CYS A 313 7.50 -17.78 22.86
C CYS A 313 7.94 -18.65 24.02
N LYS A 314 9.17 -18.51 24.45
CA LYS A 314 9.77 -19.24 25.56
C LYS A 314 10.61 -18.32 26.42
N GLU A 315 10.47 -18.46 27.73
CA GLU A 315 11.29 -17.74 28.71
C GLU A 315 12.57 -18.49 29.01
N TYR A 316 13.65 -17.73 29.21
CA TYR A 316 14.98 -18.24 29.54
C TYR A 316 15.53 -17.50 30.75
N GLU A 317 16.20 -18.23 31.64
CA GLU A 317 17.01 -17.68 32.71
C GLU A 317 18.34 -17.12 32.14
N PRO A 318 18.96 -16.09 32.75
CA PRO A 318 20.24 -15.53 32.27
C PRO A 318 21.34 -16.56 32.05
N SER A 319 21.37 -17.57 32.90
CA SER A 319 22.36 -18.69 32.85
C SER A 319 22.29 -19.52 31.55
N PHE A 320 21.16 -19.52 30.86
CA PHE A 320 20.98 -20.20 29.57
C PHE A 320 21.89 -19.64 28.47
N PHE A 321 22.10 -18.33 28.48
CA PHE A 321 22.77 -17.62 27.37
C PHE A 321 24.29 -17.76 27.36
N GLN A 322 24.90 -18.25 28.44
CA GLN A 322 26.36 -18.24 28.60
C GLN A 322 26.98 -16.86 28.27
N ALA A 323 26.22 -15.81 28.55
CA ALA A 323 26.60 -14.42 28.24
C ALA A 323 27.29 -13.76 29.43
N ASP A 324 28.22 -12.85 29.15
CA ASP A 324 29.01 -12.16 30.19
C ASP A 324 28.18 -11.13 30.95
N SER A 325 27.03 -10.68 30.38
CA SER A 325 26.19 -9.64 30.97
C SER A 325 24.79 -9.60 30.35
N ASP A 326 23.83 -8.98 31.03
CA ASP A 326 22.47 -8.70 30.53
C ASP A 326 22.49 -7.87 29.23
N LYS A 327 23.49 -7.00 29.09
CA LYS A 327 23.72 -6.20 27.88
C LYS A 327 24.02 -7.09 26.66
N SER A 328 24.80 -8.18 26.86
CA SER A 328 25.06 -9.16 25.81
C SER A 328 23.78 -9.90 25.39
N ILE A 329 22.94 -10.31 26.37
CA ILE A 329 21.65 -10.95 26.12
C ILE A 329 20.73 -10.05 25.30
N TYR A 330 20.67 -8.75 25.66
CA TYR A 330 19.89 -7.76 24.92
C TYR A 330 20.33 -7.66 23.44
N TYR A 331 21.63 -7.60 23.17
CA TYR A 331 22.15 -7.53 21.79
C TYR A 331 22.00 -8.83 21.00
N MET A 332 21.75 -9.96 21.66
CA MET A 332 21.34 -11.20 21.01
C MET A 332 19.87 -11.18 20.53
N GLY A 333 19.13 -10.10 20.75
CA GLY A 333 17.73 -9.95 20.33
C GLY A 333 16.71 -10.46 21.36
N PHE A 334 17.11 -10.52 22.65
CA PHE A 334 16.20 -10.88 23.74
C PHE A 334 15.79 -9.66 24.55
N ARG A 335 14.60 -9.73 25.15
CA ARG A 335 14.02 -8.70 26.02
C ARG A 335 13.57 -9.32 27.33
N ILE A 336 13.46 -8.50 28.39
CA ILE A 336 12.96 -8.97 29.70
C ILE A 336 11.49 -9.35 29.54
N SER A 337 11.18 -10.63 29.78
CA SER A 337 9.81 -11.17 29.80
C SER A 337 9.20 -11.20 31.19
N TYR A 338 10.06 -11.30 32.23
CA TYR A 338 9.67 -11.30 33.62
C TYR A 338 10.72 -10.57 34.47
N TYR A 339 10.26 -9.71 35.38
CA TYR A 339 11.11 -8.99 36.31
C TYR A 339 10.46 -8.93 37.71
N LEU A 340 11.23 -9.30 38.71
CA LEU A 340 10.84 -9.19 40.11
C LEU A 340 12.04 -8.77 40.95
N ALA A 341 11.95 -7.64 41.62
CA ALA A 341 12.97 -7.09 42.50
C ALA A 341 12.41 -6.92 43.93
N PRO A 342 12.30 -8.01 44.73
CA PRO A 342 11.78 -7.94 46.07
C PRO A 342 12.81 -7.24 47.01
N PRO A 343 12.34 -6.51 48.06
CA PRO A 343 13.21 -5.69 48.89
C PRO A 343 14.31 -6.45 49.65
N MET A 344 14.19 -7.75 49.87
CA MET A 344 15.12 -8.56 50.69
C MET A 344 15.43 -9.94 50.06
N ALA A 345 15.23 -10.09 48.76
CA ALA A 345 15.57 -11.33 48.03
C ALA A 345 16.28 -11.01 46.71
N PRO A 346 16.95 -11.98 46.08
CA PRO A 346 17.58 -11.78 44.78
C PRO A 346 16.59 -11.34 43.71
N ILE A 347 17.04 -10.46 42.82
CA ILE A 347 16.30 -10.07 41.62
C ILE A 347 16.16 -11.29 40.71
N THR A 348 14.93 -11.51 40.22
CA THR A 348 14.63 -12.55 39.24
C THR A 348 14.33 -11.89 37.89
N ILE A 349 15.12 -12.24 36.88
CA ILE A 349 14.95 -11.76 35.50
C ILE A 349 14.83 -12.99 34.61
N LYS A 350 13.83 -12.96 33.69
CA LYS A 350 13.76 -13.88 32.57
C LYS A 350 13.72 -13.13 31.26
N TRP A 351 14.22 -13.77 30.24
CA TRP A 351 14.38 -13.21 28.90
C TRP A 351 13.61 -14.03 27.88
N ALA A 352 13.02 -13.38 26.89
CA ALA A 352 12.39 -14.02 25.75
C ALA A 352 12.79 -13.31 24.46
N ALA A 353 12.59 -13.98 23.32
CA ALA A 353 12.82 -13.37 22.02
C ALA A 353 12.02 -12.05 21.91
N GLU A 354 12.59 -11.05 21.26
CA GLU A 354 12.05 -9.70 21.15
C GLU A 354 10.58 -9.68 20.70
N LYS A 355 10.24 -10.45 19.68
CA LYS A 355 8.86 -10.59 19.18
C LYS A 355 7.85 -11.04 20.22
N CYS A 356 8.29 -11.69 21.28
CA CYS A 356 7.42 -12.19 22.34
C CYS A 356 7.11 -11.16 23.44
N VAL A 357 7.82 -10.03 23.45
CA VAL A 357 7.77 -9.04 24.53
C VAL A 357 7.56 -7.63 24.01
N ASP A 358 7.99 -7.33 22.80
CA ASP A 358 8.04 -5.97 22.24
C ASP A 358 7.33 -5.91 20.88
N CYS A 359 6.18 -5.25 20.84
CA CYS A 359 5.37 -5.11 19.63
C CYS A 359 6.10 -4.33 18.52
N ARG A 360 7.10 -3.51 18.87
CA ARG A 360 7.92 -2.76 17.92
C ARG A 360 8.78 -3.66 17.03
N ALA A 361 9.03 -4.92 17.44
CA ALA A 361 9.67 -5.93 16.61
C ALA A 361 8.87 -6.29 15.35
N PHE A 362 7.58 -5.93 15.32
CA PHE A 362 6.68 -6.03 14.15
C PHE A 362 6.45 -4.70 13.45
N GLY A 363 7.17 -3.65 13.83
CA GLY A 363 6.97 -2.29 13.33
C GLY A 363 5.74 -1.59 13.92
N ALA A 364 5.17 -2.11 15.02
CA ALA A 364 4.01 -1.51 15.67
C ALA A 364 4.42 -0.32 16.55
N ASP A 365 3.57 0.70 16.57
CA ASP A 365 3.69 1.86 17.42
C ASP A 365 2.78 1.69 18.65
N PRO A 366 3.31 1.65 19.87
CA PRO A 366 2.52 1.55 21.10
C PRO A 366 1.55 2.71 21.30
N ASP A 367 1.90 3.90 20.81
CA ASP A 367 1.09 5.11 20.88
C ASP A 367 0.23 5.33 19.62
N GLY A 368 0.35 4.45 18.65
CA GLY A 368 -0.26 4.57 17.32
C GLY A 368 -1.71 4.11 17.20
N LYS A 369 -2.46 4.01 18.33
CA LYS A 369 -3.87 3.57 18.29
C LYS A 369 -4.71 4.52 17.44
N PRO A 370 -5.34 4.05 16.32
CA PRO A 370 -6.20 4.92 15.53
C PRO A 370 -7.49 5.30 16.29
N ASP A 371 -8.02 6.52 16.07
CA ASP A 371 -9.24 7.00 16.70
C ASP A 371 -10.47 6.13 16.43
N PHE A 372 -10.52 5.50 15.26
CA PHE A 372 -11.61 4.61 14.85
C PHE A 372 -11.49 3.18 15.40
N TRP A 373 -10.37 2.86 16.11
CA TRP A 373 -10.15 1.52 16.63
C TRP A 373 -11.17 1.19 17.73
N PRO A 374 -11.80 0.01 17.69
CA PRO A 374 -12.79 -0.35 18.71
C PRO A 374 -12.15 -0.36 20.11
N ASN A 375 -12.89 0.15 21.07
CA ASN A 375 -12.53 0.01 22.48
C ASN A 375 -12.95 -1.39 22.93
N ASN A 376 -12.00 -2.17 23.36
CA ASN A 376 -12.23 -3.48 23.98
C ASN A 376 -12.80 -3.33 25.39
#